data_b7403a3c92dae8f2e8cabfb364ff1753
#
_entry.id   b7403a3c92dae8f2e8cabfb364ff1753
#
_cell.length_a   1.000
_cell.length_b   1.000
_cell.length_c   1.000
_cell.angle_alpha   90.00
_cell.angle_beta   90.00
_cell.angle_gamma   90.00
#
_symmetry.space_group_name_H-M   'P 1'
#
loop_
_entity.id
_entity.type
_entity.pdbx_description
1 polymer ?
#
loop_
_entity_poly.entity_id
_entity_poly.type
_entity_poly.pdbx_seq_one_letter_code
_entity_poly.pdbx_strand_id
1 'polypeptide(L)'
;MAVPIRTAVTALCASLAAALLTTAPAQAEPHDQSWSLSAGAHAPRAQVTLDDATGTLSLAVSRDGRTVIEPSPVGIVTEQADLSKDLRFLHRKSRTVQERYRTKSGKRLDRLVRMNETRLSFATAAGARLDLVVRASADGIAYRYALPAGSGDVLGETSAFNLPADAKSWLGTYRVDNEGQFAQYTAATAPTGDYSDQALFATDGGYTLLAESDLTGAYSGARLAHTQGTGTYRIKLADDRVHTDGPLATPWRAMVTGDLATVTRSTFTDDLAPASKVADPSWIRPGTVLWTWLAGGREAGQSLTAQKAFVDYAAERNWPYEAVDAGWYFKTDEWDTTDPNWQTDSWMPELVRYARAKGVGIIVWIHQRDLDTPEERAQWLPTLEKWGVKGVKIDFMNSEAQPMLQWYDAILKETATHHLMIDFHGSTIPKGIQRTWPQVMTLEGVGGEEKRTNTAAHLTTLPFTRNVIGSMDFTPGAFQRVGLRPNSDAAEVGLTVAYESGLQMFAGTPESYDARPLARAYFDQVPAAWDDTRLLAGEPGQEAVLARRSGGRWFLGGIYAGAARTAAVPLSLGPGRWLVETIRDGADGLVQDRQVLRGGDTLSVDVVANGGFAALACPWRPGLTTCYR
;
A
#
# COMPACT_ATOMS: atom_id res chain seq x y z
N MET A 1 86.24 70.91 -29.60
CA MET A 1 85.20 71.91 -29.42
C MET A 1 84.04 71.20 -28.70
N ALA A 2 83.90 71.38 -27.46
CA ALA A 2 82.72 70.93 -26.75
C ALA A 2 82.68 71.62 -25.40
N VAL A 3 81.64 72.25 -25.09
CA VAL A 3 81.38 73.00 -23.85
C VAL A 3 80.54 72.11 -22.93
N PRO A 4 80.78 72.00 -21.64
CA PRO A 4 79.99 71.23 -20.72
C PRO A 4 78.90 72.08 -20.06
N ILE A 5 77.73 71.48 -19.88
CA ILE A 5 76.62 72.05 -19.11
C ILE A 5 76.49 71.27 -17.79
N ARG A 6 76.50 72.01 -16.71
CA ARG A 6 76.23 71.52 -15.34
C ARG A 6 74.75 71.35 -15.08
N THR A 7 74.38 70.26 -14.49
CA THR A 7 73.01 70.05 -14.03
C THR A 7 72.95 70.00 -12.50
N ALA A 8 72.09 70.80 -11.91
CA ALA A 8 71.87 70.93 -10.48
C ALA A 8 70.89 69.79 -10.04
N VAL A 9 71.24 69.15 -8.96
CA VAL A 9 70.38 68.12 -8.32
C VAL A 9 69.52 68.80 -7.24
N THR A 10 68.21 68.79 -7.42
CA THR A 10 67.27 69.21 -6.38
C THR A 10 66.70 67.96 -5.74
N ALA A 11 66.94 67.71 -4.45
CA ALA A 11 66.40 66.62 -3.68
C ALA A 11 64.97 66.95 -3.26
N LEU A 12 64.03 66.11 -3.65
CA LEU A 12 62.64 66.16 -3.21
C LEU A 12 62.37 64.99 -2.25
N CYS A 13 62.14 65.26 -0.96
CA CYS A 13 61.67 64.27 0.04
C CYS A 13 60.22 63.95 -0.19
N ALA A 14 59.90 62.71 -0.67
CA ALA A 14 58.57 62.20 -0.74
C ALA A 14 58.33 61.32 0.49
N SER A 15 57.45 61.74 1.39
CA SER A 15 56.93 60.97 2.53
C SER A 15 55.96 59.90 2.02
N LEU A 16 56.32 58.61 2.10
CA LEU A 16 55.41 57.48 1.87
C LEU A 16 54.48 57.30 3.10
N ALA A 17 53.21 57.66 2.94
CA ALA A 17 52.14 57.18 3.85
C ALA A 17 51.73 55.79 3.43
N ALA A 18 52.09 54.75 4.21
CA ALA A 18 51.62 53.38 4.05
C ALA A 18 50.17 53.32 4.51
N ALA A 19 49.20 53.27 3.59
CA ALA A 19 47.84 52.93 3.85
C ALA A 19 47.74 51.37 4.08
N LEU A 20 47.63 50.97 5.31
CA LEU A 20 47.21 49.61 5.66
C LEU A 20 45.75 49.37 5.22
N LEU A 21 45.58 48.84 4.01
CA LEU A 21 44.32 48.22 3.59
C LEU A 21 44.14 46.96 4.41
N THR A 22 43.37 47.05 5.50
CA THR A 22 42.77 45.87 6.14
C THR A 22 41.74 45.28 5.17
N THR A 23 42.14 44.26 4.41
CA THR A 23 41.18 43.42 3.71
C THR A 23 40.37 42.70 4.78
N ALA A 24 39.11 43.11 4.98
CA ALA A 24 38.15 42.30 5.68
C ALA A 24 38.12 40.91 4.99
N PRO A 25 38.09 39.80 5.76
CA PRO A 25 37.96 38.50 5.12
C PRO A 25 36.68 38.55 4.29
N ALA A 26 36.79 38.25 3.00
CA ALA A 26 35.63 38.04 2.15
C ALA A 26 34.78 36.99 2.83
N GLN A 27 33.61 37.36 3.32
CA GLN A 27 32.60 36.38 3.71
C GLN A 27 32.37 35.53 2.46
N ALA A 28 32.72 34.24 2.58
CA ALA A 28 32.37 33.29 1.55
C ALA A 28 30.85 33.38 1.31
N GLU A 29 30.47 33.60 0.06
CA GLU A 29 29.07 33.59 -0.29
C GLU A 29 28.45 32.25 0.19
N PRO A 30 27.26 32.26 0.81
CA PRO A 30 26.62 31.07 1.25
C PRO A 30 26.42 30.15 0.03
N HIS A 31 27.00 28.96 0.07
CA HIS A 31 26.84 27.94 -0.96
C HIS A 31 25.94 26.84 -0.40
N ASP A 32 24.84 26.54 -1.10
CA ASP A 32 23.96 25.47 -0.77
C ASP A 32 24.70 24.13 -0.58
N GLN A 33 24.44 23.45 0.52
CA GLN A 33 25.00 22.13 0.77
C GLN A 33 24.04 21.06 0.23
N SER A 34 24.57 20.08 -0.49
CA SER A 34 23.73 19.00 -1.03
C SER A 34 24.31 17.61 -0.82
N TRP A 35 23.41 16.64 -0.64
CA TRP A 35 23.73 15.22 -0.45
C TRP A 35 22.89 14.36 -1.38
N SER A 36 23.58 13.49 -2.13
CA SER A 36 22.94 12.57 -3.06
C SER A 36 22.96 11.14 -2.52
N LEU A 37 21.86 10.41 -2.72
CA LEU A 37 21.69 9.01 -2.34
C LEU A 37 20.96 8.23 -3.42
N SER A 38 21.50 7.05 -3.79
CA SER A 38 20.87 6.10 -4.70
C SER A 38 21.32 4.69 -4.35
N ALA A 39 20.55 3.68 -4.74
CA ALA A 39 20.90 2.26 -4.57
C ALA A 39 21.64 1.65 -5.79
N GLY A 40 21.82 2.40 -6.86
CA GLY A 40 22.49 1.93 -8.08
C GLY A 40 22.31 2.85 -9.28
N ALA A 41 22.89 2.49 -10.43
CA ALA A 41 22.94 3.34 -11.62
C ALA A 41 21.54 3.67 -12.19
N HIS A 42 20.64 2.70 -12.24
CA HIS A 42 19.27 2.86 -12.77
C HIS A 42 18.21 2.97 -11.67
N ALA A 43 18.64 3.01 -10.41
CA ALA A 43 17.75 3.24 -9.28
C ALA A 43 17.41 4.73 -9.15
N PRO A 44 16.27 5.08 -8.53
CA PRO A 44 15.97 6.47 -8.23
C PRO A 44 17.06 7.07 -7.34
N ARG A 45 17.29 8.36 -7.51
CA ARG A 45 18.28 9.17 -6.79
C ARG A 45 17.58 10.28 -6.04
N ALA A 46 17.76 10.30 -4.73
CA ALA A 46 17.40 11.43 -3.89
C ALA A 46 18.54 12.45 -3.87
N GLN A 47 18.20 13.73 -3.91
CA GLN A 47 19.08 14.85 -3.60
C GLN A 47 18.43 15.66 -2.48
N VAL A 48 19.10 15.75 -1.35
CA VAL A 48 18.73 16.66 -0.25
C VAL A 48 19.59 17.90 -0.35
N THR A 49 18.98 19.07 -0.27
CA THR A 49 19.68 20.37 -0.31
C THR A 49 19.31 21.17 0.93
N LEU A 50 20.33 21.74 1.58
CA LEU A 50 20.18 22.77 2.60
C LEU A 50 20.50 24.11 1.96
N ASP A 51 19.55 25.02 1.96
CA ASP A 51 19.74 26.43 1.61
C ASP A 51 20.45 27.12 2.79
N ASP A 52 21.69 27.51 2.59
CA ASP A 52 22.53 28.10 3.66
C ASP A 52 22.04 29.47 4.13
N ALA A 53 21.24 30.19 3.31
CA ALA A 53 20.72 31.51 3.66
C ALA A 53 19.50 31.43 4.60
N THR A 54 18.63 30.45 4.38
CA THR A 54 17.38 30.30 5.12
C THR A 54 17.41 29.15 6.12
N GLY A 55 18.37 28.24 5.99
CA GLY A 55 18.41 27.00 6.78
C GLY A 55 17.25 26.07 6.47
N THR A 56 16.65 26.14 5.27
CA THR A 56 15.55 25.27 4.84
C THR A 56 16.07 24.04 4.11
N LEU A 57 15.37 22.92 4.27
CA LEU A 57 15.68 21.68 3.57
C LEU A 57 14.72 21.42 2.42
N SER A 58 15.25 20.94 1.31
CA SER A 58 14.47 20.38 0.22
C SER A 58 14.95 18.99 -0.18
N LEU A 59 14.05 18.18 -0.74
CA LEU A 59 14.34 16.87 -1.30
C LEU A 59 13.80 16.81 -2.73
N ALA A 60 14.64 16.40 -3.67
CA ALA A 60 14.28 16.11 -5.05
C ALA A 60 14.56 14.64 -5.37
N VAL A 61 13.78 14.07 -6.29
CA VAL A 61 13.99 12.70 -6.78
C VAL A 61 14.11 12.71 -8.30
N SER A 62 15.15 12.04 -8.81
CA SER A 62 15.34 11.80 -10.25
C SER A 62 15.58 10.33 -10.53
N ARG A 63 15.30 9.91 -11.78
CA ARG A 63 15.63 8.57 -12.29
C ARG A 63 16.19 8.69 -13.70
N ASP A 64 17.34 8.05 -13.97
CA ASP A 64 18.04 8.12 -15.25
C ASP A 64 18.24 9.57 -15.76
N GLY A 65 18.50 10.51 -14.84
CA GLY A 65 18.71 11.93 -15.12
C GLY A 65 17.42 12.74 -15.37
N ARG A 66 16.24 12.13 -15.28
CA ARG A 66 14.94 12.79 -15.46
C ARG A 66 14.28 13.07 -14.11
N THR A 67 13.57 14.18 -14.00
CA THR A 67 12.86 14.57 -12.78
C THR A 67 11.68 13.65 -12.51
N VAL A 68 11.55 13.22 -11.27
CA VAL A 68 10.42 12.45 -10.73
C VAL A 68 9.65 13.29 -9.71
N ILE A 69 10.36 13.87 -8.74
CA ILE A 69 9.86 14.84 -7.77
C ILE A 69 10.76 16.08 -7.86
N GLU A 70 10.16 17.23 -8.10
CA GLU A 70 10.87 18.50 -8.10
C GLU A 70 11.34 18.86 -6.67
N PRO A 71 12.29 19.79 -6.49
CA PRO A 71 12.71 20.23 -5.16
C PRO A 71 11.50 20.56 -4.29
N SER A 72 11.33 19.78 -3.24
CA SER A 72 10.15 19.77 -2.38
C SER A 72 10.56 20.06 -0.95
N PRO A 73 9.85 20.92 -0.20
CA PRO A 73 10.20 21.23 1.17
C PRO A 73 10.08 19.99 2.06
N VAL A 74 11.01 19.84 2.99
CA VAL A 74 10.97 18.84 4.06
C VAL A 74 11.28 19.51 5.39
N GLY A 75 10.48 19.24 6.43
CA GLY A 75 10.63 19.81 7.74
C GLY A 75 9.48 19.44 8.65
N ILE A 76 9.67 19.63 9.96
CA ILE A 76 8.71 19.31 11.00
C ILE A 76 8.69 20.43 12.03
N VAL A 77 7.50 20.73 12.54
CA VAL A 77 7.28 21.75 13.56
C VAL A 77 6.84 21.08 14.85
N THR A 78 7.50 21.40 15.94
CA THR A 78 7.16 20.93 17.28
C THR A 78 6.85 22.11 18.21
N GLU A 79 6.30 21.83 19.38
CA GLU A 79 6.08 22.87 20.40
C GLU A 79 7.36 23.58 20.83
N GLN A 80 8.48 22.87 20.81
CA GLN A 80 9.76 23.40 21.27
C GLN A 80 10.55 24.12 20.18
N ALA A 81 10.32 23.80 18.89
CA ALA A 81 11.07 24.37 17.79
C ALA A 81 10.37 24.21 16.44
N ASP A 82 10.56 25.20 15.58
CA ASP A 82 10.30 25.09 14.15
C ASP A 82 11.59 24.53 13.48
N LEU A 83 11.53 23.22 13.14
CA LEU A 83 12.65 22.51 12.49
C LEU A 83 12.50 22.47 10.96
N SER A 84 11.77 23.41 10.39
CA SER A 84 11.64 23.58 8.94
C SER A 84 12.57 24.65 8.36
N LYS A 85 13.27 25.43 9.21
CA LYS A 85 14.15 26.56 8.85
C LYS A 85 15.24 26.78 9.90
N ASP A 86 16.14 27.70 9.62
CA ASP A 86 17.26 28.08 10.48
C ASP A 86 18.17 26.89 10.87
N LEU A 87 18.13 25.82 10.07
CA LEU A 87 18.89 24.62 10.28
C LEU A 87 20.34 24.80 9.83
N ARG A 88 21.26 24.18 10.58
CA ARG A 88 22.68 24.07 10.24
C ARG A 88 23.06 22.60 10.23
N PHE A 89 23.80 22.21 9.20
CA PHE A 89 24.30 20.84 9.09
C PHE A 89 25.32 20.53 10.19
N LEU A 90 25.21 19.37 10.79
CA LEU A 90 26.14 18.88 11.81
C LEU A 90 27.03 17.75 11.29
N HIS A 91 26.41 16.65 10.85
CA HIS A 91 27.14 15.48 10.36
C HIS A 91 26.25 14.55 9.51
N ARG A 92 26.92 13.69 8.74
CA ARG A 92 26.31 12.65 7.92
C ARG A 92 26.77 11.27 8.40
N LYS A 93 25.84 10.30 8.48
CA LYS A 93 26.13 8.89 8.70
C LYS A 93 25.43 8.06 7.64
N SER A 94 26.15 7.13 6.99
CA SER A 94 25.58 6.25 5.97
C SER A 94 25.83 4.80 6.30
N ARG A 95 24.88 3.92 5.89
CA ARG A 95 24.99 2.47 6.00
C ARG A 95 24.22 1.78 4.89
N THR A 96 24.50 0.51 4.65
CA THR A 96 23.66 -0.37 3.84
C THR A 96 22.74 -1.18 4.76
N VAL A 97 21.46 -1.21 4.42
CA VAL A 97 20.45 -2.08 5.04
C VAL A 97 20.30 -3.29 4.13
N GLN A 98 20.54 -4.47 4.67
CA GLN A 98 20.37 -5.73 3.94
C GLN A 98 19.68 -6.73 4.84
N GLU A 99 18.59 -7.34 4.32
CA GLU A 99 17.80 -8.31 5.06
C GLU A 99 17.15 -9.31 4.11
N ARG A 100 16.95 -10.54 4.59
CA ARG A 100 16.11 -11.53 3.93
C ARG A 100 15.02 -11.96 4.88
N TYR A 101 13.80 -11.99 4.40
CA TYR A 101 12.65 -12.45 5.18
C TYR A 101 11.61 -13.13 4.27
N ARG A 102 10.69 -13.84 4.87
CA ARG A 102 9.57 -14.47 4.18
C ARG A 102 8.26 -14.04 4.82
N THR A 103 7.32 -13.58 3.99
CA THR A 103 5.96 -13.22 4.40
C THR A 103 5.04 -14.43 4.36
N LYS A 104 3.84 -14.31 4.96
CA LYS A 104 2.79 -15.33 4.88
C LYS A 104 1.88 -15.15 3.68
N SER A 105 1.66 -13.91 3.23
CA SER A 105 0.86 -13.51 2.08
C SER A 105 1.58 -12.42 1.29
N GLY A 106 0.96 -11.88 0.28
CA GLY A 106 1.48 -10.79 -0.52
C GLY A 106 1.93 -11.18 -1.93
N LYS A 107 2.34 -10.20 -2.68
CA LYS A 107 2.74 -10.29 -4.11
C LYS A 107 3.94 -11.22 -4.34
N ARG A 108 4.76 -11.40 -3.35
CA ARG A 108 5.97 -12.24 -3.37
C ARG A 108 6.33 -12.65 -1.96
N LEU A 109 6.40 -13.94 -1.69
CA LEU A 109 6.67 -14.47 -0.34
C LEU A 109 8.11 -14.25 0.10
N ASP A 110 9.09 -14.55 -0.75
CA ASP A 110 10.51 -14.40 -0.43
C ASP A 110 10.99 -12.98 -0.75
N ARG A 111 11.52 -12.29 0.24
CA ARG A 111 11.93 -10.89 0.18
C ARG A 111 13.44 -10.76 0.36
N LEU A 112 14.04 -9.91 -0.44
CA LEU A 112 15.44 -9.49 -0.32
C LEU A 112 15.48 -7.97 -0.29
N VAL A 113 15.68 -7.42 0.90
CA VAL A 113 15.86 -5.98 1.09
C VAL A 113 17.31 -5.61 0.84
N ARG A 114 17.52 -4.59 0.02
CA ARG A 114 18.81 -3.92 -0.16
C ARG A 114 18.55 -2.44 -0.31
N MET A 115 18.95 -1.64 0.67
CA MET A 115 18.79 -0.20 0.68
C MET A 115 20.07 0.48 1.15
N ASN A 116 20.36 1.63 0.60
CA ASN A 116 21.31 2.56 1.17
C ASN A 116 20.54 3.52 2.08
N GLU A 117 21.03 3.74 3.30
CA GLU A 117 20.48 4.68 4.26
C GLU A 117 21.50 5.77 4.56
N THR A 118 21.06 7.01 4.55
CA THR A 118 21.84 8.16 5.01
C THR A 118 21.02 8.92 6.07
N ARG A 119 21.66 9.18 7.20
CA ARG A 119 21.16 10.08 8.24
C ARG A 119 21.93 11.39 8.14
N LEU A 120 21.22 12.47 7.93
CA LEU A 120 21.71 13.84 7.92
C LEU A 120 21.24 14.51 9.21
N SER A 121 22.16 14.98 10.04
CA SER A 121 21.86 15.58 11.33
C SER A 121 22.00 17.09 11.24
N PHE A 122 21.01 17.80 11.77
CA PHE A 122 20.91 19.26 11.76
C PHE A 122 20.61 19.78 13.16
N ALA A 123 20.86 21.06 13.38
CA ALA A 123 20.42 21.78 14.56
C ALA A 123 20.09 23.24 14.23
N THR A 124 19.15 23.82 14.97
CA THR A 124 18.94 25.28 15.00
C THR A 124 20.01 25.95 15.86
N ALA A 125 20.12 27.27 15.76
CA ALA A 125 21.03 28.06 16.62
C ALA A 125 20.70 27.90 18.12
N ALA A 126 19.44 27.63 18.47
CA ALA A 126 18.99 27.37 19.84
C ALA A 126 19.32 25.94 20.33
N GLY A 127 19.89 25.09 19.45
CA GLY A 127 20.31 23.72 19.81
C GLY A 127 19.23 22.64 19.63
N ALA A 128 18.04 22.96 19.13
CA ALA A 128 17.03 21.99 18.77
C ALA A 128 17.53 21.14 17.59
N ARG A 129 17.35 19.80 17.66
CA ARG A 129 17.96 18.85 16.74
C ARG A 129 16.93 18.15 15.85
N LEU A 130 17.33 17.92 14.61
CA LEU A 130 16.59 17.13 13.60
C LEU A 130 17.55 16.18 12.91
N ASP A 131 17.17 14.92 12.81
CA ASP A 131 17.77 13.97 11.88
C ASP A 131 16.81 13.72 10.72
N LEU A 132 17.23 13.98 9.50
CA LEU A 132 16.56 13.52 8.29
C LEU A 132 17.18 12.19 7.86
N VAL A 133 16.40 11.11 7.95
CA VAL A 133 16.84 9.77 7.55
C VAL A 133 16.27 9.47 6.17
N VAL A 134 17.14 9.22 5.20
CA VAL A 134 16.74 8.91 3.81
C VAL A 134 17.17 7.49 3.49
N ARG A 135 16.27 6.70 2.88
CA ARG A 135 16.55 5.38 2.30
C ARG A 135 16.34 5.38 0.80
N ALA A 136 17.23 4.71 0.08
CA ALA A 136 17.11 4.45 -1.34
C ALA A 136 17.19 2.95 -1.62
N SER A 137 16.26 2.44 -2.42
CA SER A 137 16.23 1.08 -2.97
C SER A 137 16.31 1.11 -4.49
N ALA A 138 16.25 -0.06 -5.13
CA ALA A 138 16.20 -0.17 -6.60
C ALA A 138 14.91 0.43 -7.19
N ASP A 139 13.84 0.50 -6.41
CA ASP A 139 12.47 0.86 -6.81
C ASP A 139 11.83 1.94 -5.94
N GLY A 140 12.60 2.64 -5.09
CA GLY A 140 12.02 3.69 -4.26
C GLY A 140 13.00 4.53 -3.47
N ILE A 141 12.51 5.69 -3.07
CA ILE A 141 13.13 6.60 -2.11
C ILE A 141 12.14 6.80 -0.96
N ALA A 142 12.64 6.84 0.26
CA ALA A 142 11.83 7.21 1.41
C ALA A 142 12.64 8.10 2.37
N TYR A 143 11.93 8.97 3.08
CA TYR A 143 12.52 9.74 4.17
C TYR A 143 11.62 9.75 5.40
N ARG A 144 12.22 10.00 6.55
CA ARG A 144 11.52 10.28 7.81
C ARG A 144 12.33 11.19 8.70
N TYR A 145 11.66 11.80 9.64
CA TYR A 145 12.30 12.58 10.69
C TYR A 145 12.59 11.70 11.92
N ALA A 146 13.70 12.00 12.59
CA ALA A 146 13.96 11.47 13.92
C ALA A 146 14.32 12.62 14.85
N LEU A 147 13.60 12.70 15.97
CA LEU A 147 13.72 13.74 16.96
C LEU A 147 14.18 13.14 18.30
N PRO A 148 15.06 13.81 19.05
CA PRO A 148 15.43 13.37 20.41
C PRO A 148 14.24 13.50 21.38
N ALA A 149 14.34 12.84 22.52
CA ALA A 149 13.40 13.07 23.62
C ALA A 149 13.39 14.55 24.05
N GLY A 150 12.22 15.04 24.45
CA GLY A 150 12.03 16.43 24.86
C GLY A 150 11.84 17.43 23.72
N SER A 151 11.59 16.97 22.51
CA SER A 151 11.27 17.84 21.37
C SER A 151 9.85 18.45 21.44
N GLY A 152 9.02 17.99 22.39
CA GLY A 152 7.62 18.38 22.53
C GLY A 152 6.72 17.74 21.48
N ASP A 153 5.43 18.01 21.58
CA ASP A 153 4.43 17.49 20.64
C ASP A 153 4.67 18.02 19.23
N VAL A 154 4.35 17.21 18.22
CA VAL A 154 4.41 17.62 16.81
C VAL A 154 3.16 18.40 16.45
N LEU A 155 3.34 19.59 15.87
CA LEU A 155 2.28 20.48 15.41
C LEU A 155 2.03 20.37 13.91
N GLY A 156 2.88 19.64 13.18
CA GLY A 156 2.72 19.37 11.76
C GLY A 156 4.04 19.21 11.01
N GLU A 157 3.91 18.87 9.74
CA GLU A 157 5.03 18.80 8.80
C GLU A 157 4.92 19.91 7.75
N THR A 158 6.06 20.44 7.31
CA THR A 158 6.13 21.30 6.12
C THR A 158 6.38 20.48 4.86
N SER A 159 6.46 19.17 5.00
CA SER A 159 6.66 18.20 3.92
C SER A 159 5.65 18.37 2.79
N ALA A 160 6.13 18.39 1.56
CA ALA A 160 5.30 18.36 0.37
C ALA A 160 5.98 17.53 -0.73
N PHE A 161 5.22 17.24 -1.78
CA PHE A 161 5.71 16.66 -3.03
C PHE A 161 5.34 17.62 -4.17
N ASN A 162 6.35 18.19 -4.81
CA ASN A 162 6.19 19.01 -5.99
C ASN A 162 6.36 18.14 -7.23
N LEU A 163 5.31 18.03 -8.02
CA LEU A 163 5.26 17.28 -9.28
C LEU A 163 5.25 18.28 -10.45
N PRO A 164 5.81 17.90 -11.61
CA PRO A 164 5.57 18.65 -12.84
C PRO A 164 4.07 18.87 -13.05
N ALA A 165 3.66 20.09 -13.36
CA ALA A 165 2.25 20.48 -13.40
C ALA A 165 1.40 19.67 -14.38
N ASP A 166 1.99 19.20 -15.47
CA ASP A 166 1.40 18.38 -16.52
C ASP A 166 1.51 16.86 -16.29
N ALA A 167 2.19 16.43 -15.23
CA ALA A 167 2.30 15.01 -14.88
C ALA A 167 0.91 14.39 -14.73
N LYS A 168 0.62 13.32 -15.48
CA LYS A 168 -0.64 12.57 -15.31
C LYS A 168 -0.71 12.04 -13.87
N SER A 169 -1.89 12.08 -13.28
CA SER A 169 -2.11 11.63 -11.91
C SER A 169 -3.37 10.79 -11.79
N TRP A 170 -3.32 9.79 -10.90
CA TRP A 170 -4.48 8.98 -10.48
C TRP A 170 -4.59 9.10 -8.97
N LEU A 171 -5.63 9.81 -8.55
CA LEU A 171 -5.80 10.27 -7.17
C LEU A 171 -7.11 9.74 -6.60
N GLY A 172 -7.04 9.11 -5.43
CA GLY A 172 -8.21 8.77 -4.63
C GLY A 172 -8.60 9.94 -3.74
N THR A 173 -9.87 10.38 -3.78
CA THR A 173 -10.36 11.38 -2.83
C THR A 173 -10.22 10.83 -1.40
N TYR A 174 -9.66 11.62 -0.49
CA TYR A 174 -9.48 11.18 0.90
C TYR A 174 -10.84 10.99 1.59
N ARG A 175 -10.95 9.87 2.26
CA ARG A 175 -12.03 9.53 3.19
C ARG A 175 -11.41 8.88 4.42
N VAL A 176 -12.07 8.98 5.56
CA VAL A 176 -11.57 8.41 6.84
C VAL A 176 -11.50 6.87 6.83
N ASP A 177 -12.32 6.24 5.98
CA ASP A 177 -12.36 4.81 5.70
C ASP A 177 -11.44 4.38 4.55
N ASN A 178 -10.76 5.33 3.89
CA ASN A 178 -9.93 5.14 2.70
C ASN A 178 -10.67 4.53 1.49
N GLU A 179 -12.00 4.63 1.42
CA GLU A 179 -12.84 4.06 0.35
C GLU A 179 -13.14 5.06 -0.78
N GLY A 180 -12.29 6.08 -0.94
CA GLY A 180 -12.42 7.08 -1.99
C GLY A 180 -12.21 6.52 -3.39
N GLN A 181 -12.97 7.05 -4.37
CA GLN A 181 -12.82 6.67 -5.76
C GLN A 181 -11.58 7.33 -6.37
N PHE A 182 -10.84 6.55 -7.18
CA PHE A 182 -9.72 7.07 -7.96
C PHE A 182 -10.20 7.70 -9.26
N ALA A 183 -9.65 8.88 -9.58
CA ALA A 183 -9.89 9.58 -10.84
C ALA A 183 -8.57 10.08 -11.43
N GLN A 184 -8.56 10.25 -12.75
CA GLN A 184 -7.40 10.72 -13.49
C GLN A 184 -7.45 12.24 -13.70
N TYR A 185 -6.31 12.91 -13.45
CA TYR A 185 -6.07 14.33 -13.67
C TYR A 185 -4.66 14.56 -14.22
N THR A 186 -4.26 15.81 -14.36
CA THR A 186 -2.84 16.19 -14.24
C THR A 186 -2.56 16.70 -12.83
N ALA A 187 -1.29 16.75 -12.43
CA ALA A 187 -0.91 17.20 -11.10
C ALA A 187 -1.51 18.58 -10.75
N ALA A 188 -1.55 19.52 -11.71
CA ALA A 188 -2.10 20.85 -11.48
C ALA A 188 -3.61 20.97 -11.69
N THR A 189 -4.26 20.07 -12.45
CA THR A 189 -5.70 20.19 -12.75
C THR A 189 -6.59 19.46 -11.76
N ALA A 190 -6.01 18.65 -10.87
CA ALA A 190 -6.76 18.02 -9.79
C ALA A 190 -7.52 19.09 -8.98
N PRO A 191 -8.78 18.87 -8.61
CA PRO A 191 -9.55 19.80 -7.78
C PRO A 191 -8.85 20.08 -6.44
N THR A 192 -9.05 21.29 -5.90
CA THR A 192 -8.62 21.59 -4.52
C THR A 192 -9.30 20.65 -3.54
N GLY A 193 -8.52 20.00 -2.68
CA GLY A 193 -9.04 19.05 -1.68
C GLY A 193 -7.95 18.17 -1.06
N ASP A 194 -8.41 17.24 -0.25
CA ASP A 194 -7.55 16.24 0.38
C ASP A 194 -7.63 14.92 -0.41
N TYR A 195 -6.48 14.30 -0.65
CA TYR A 195 -6.33 13.02 -1.37
C TYR A 195 -5.65 11.98 -0.48
N SER A 196 -5.93 10.71 -0.75
CA SER A 196 -5.23 9.59 -0.10
C SER A 196 -3.74 9.61 -0.45
N ASP A 197 -2.89 9.16 0.45
CA ASP A 197 -1.44 9.12 0.28
C ASP A 197 -0.96 8.09 -0.78
N GLN A 198 -1.84 7.21 -1.26
CA GLN A 198 -1.61 6.25 -2.35
C GLN A 198 -1.81 6.88 -3.75
N ALA A 199 -1.21 8.03 -3.98
CA ALA A 199 -1.34 8.83 -5.19
C ALA A 199 -0.29 8.45 -6.24
N LEU A 200 -0.74 8.07 -7.46
CA LEU A 200 0.13 7.70 -8.56
C LEU A 200 0.29 8.86 -9.54
N PHE A 201 1.54 9.12 -9.94
CA PHE A 201 1.91 10.13 -10.93
C PHE A 201 2.77 9.51 -12.04
N ALA A 202 2.59 9.99 -13.27
CA ALA A 202 3.45 9.66 -14.41
C ALA A 202 4.21 10.93 -14.85
N THR A 203 5.53 10.86 -14.79
CA THR A 203 6.46 11.93 -15.17
C THR A 203 7.41 11.41 -16.25
N ASP A 204 8.27 12.27 -16.77
CA ASP A 204 9.33 11.87 -17.72
C ASP A 204 10.32 10.84 -17.14
N GLY A 205 10.45 10.79 -15.81
CA GLY A 205 11.27 9.81 -15.08
C GLY A 205 10.59 8.46 -14.87
N GLY A 206 9.34 8.30 -15.27
CA GLY A 206 8.52 7.10 -15.08
C GLY A 206 7.34 7.33 -14.15
N TYR A 207 6.80 6.26 -13.59
CA TYR A 207 5.72 6.32 -12.60
C TYR A 207 6.29 6.49 -11.20
N THR A 208 5.55 7.22 -10.36
CA THR A 208 5.83 7.37 -8.93
C THR A 208 4.54 7.24 -8.15
N LEU A 209 4.50 6.28 -7.21
CA LEU A 209 3.44 6.13 -6.23
C LEU A 209 3.91 6.72 -4.91
N LEU A 210 3.21 7.73 -4.42
CA LEU A 210 3.39 8.23 -3.06
C LEU A 210 2.76 7.24 -2.09
N ALA A 211 3.37 7.04 -0.94
CA ALA A 211 2.89 6.14 0.10
C ALA A 211 3.48 6.49 1.47
N GLU A 212 2.89 5.94 2.51
CA GLU A 212 3.39 5.98 3.87
C GLU A 212 3.78 4.56 4.33
N SER A 213 4.73 4.43 5.25
CA SER A 213 5.08 3.14 5.86
C SER A 213 5.52 3.31 7.32
N ASP A 214 5.36 2.27 8.12
CA ASP A 214 5.71 2.22 9.55
C ASP A 214 4.87 3.22 10.38
N LEU A 215 3.57 3.32 10.08
CA LEU A 215 2.61 4.12 10.86
C LEU A 215 2.20 3.35 12.12
N THR A 216 2.32 3.99 13.27
CA THR A 216 1.99 3.44 14.60
C THR A 216 1.35 4.49 15.49
N GLY A 217 0.85 4.11 16.66
CA GLY A 217 0.31 5.04 17.67
C GLY A 217 1.29 6.07 18.23
N ALA A 218 2.57 6.00 17.84
CA ALA A 218 3.55 7.05 18.15
C ALA A 218 3.39 8.29 17.26
N TYR A 219 2.56 8.23 16.22
CA TYR A 219 2.35 9.33 15.28
C TYR A 219 0.89 9.41 14.82
N SER A 220 0.62 10.23 13.81
CA SER A 220 -0.68 10.45 13.18
C SER A 220 -0.63 10.05 11.71
N GLY A 221 -1.71 9.50 11.18
CA GLY A 221 -1.85 9.24 9.75
C GLY A 221 -1.83 10.53 8.94
N ALA A 222 -1.51 10.42 7.65
CA ALA A 222 -1.40 11.56 6.77
C ALA A 222 -2.25 11.41 5.51
N ARG A 223 -2.62 12.56 4.96
CA ARG A 223 -3.25 12.73 3.65
C ARG A 223 -2.54 13.84 2.87
N LEU A 224 -2.82 13.92 1.59
CA LEU A 224 -2.22 14.90 0.68
C LEU A 224 -3.20 16.06 0.46
N ALA A 225 -2.92 17.22 1.03
CA ALA A 225 -3.67 18.46 0.76
C ALA A 225 -3.15 19.10 -0.54
N HIS A 226 -4.05 19.43 -1.45
CA HIS A 226 -3.76 19.99 -2.76
C HIS A 226 -4.58 21.24 -3.04
N THR A 227 -4.00 22.18 -3.78
CA THR A 227 -4.68 23.36 -4.31
C THR A 227 -4.59 23.33 -5.84
N GLN A 228 -5.74 23.34 -6.50
CA GLN A 228 -5.82 23.38 -7.96
C GLN A 228 -4.97 24.52 -8.55
N GLY A 229 -4.33 24.25 -9.67
CA GLY A 229 -3.41 25.16 -10.32
C GLY A 229 -1.95 25.02 -9.88
N THR A 230 -1.66 24.14 -8.91
CA THR A 230 -0.28 23.85 -8.46
C THR A 230 0.06 22.38 -8.71
N GLY A 231 1.36 22.05 -8.81
CA GLY A 231 1.84 20.66 -8.79
C GLY A 231 2.14 20.15 -7.38
N THR A 232 1.74 20.88 -6.33
CA THR A 232 2.15 20.64 -4.95
C THR A 232 1.09 19.84 -4.18
N TYR A 233 1.55 18.77 -3.52
CA TYR A 233 0.78 17.90 -2.62
C TYR A 233 1.43 17.92 -1.25
N ARG A 234 0.77 18.54 -0.26
CA ARG A 234 1.31 18.76 1.09
C ARG A 234 0.87 17.66 2.04
N ILE A 235 1.77 17.20 2.87
CA ILE A 235 1.40 16.34 3.99
C ILE A 235 0.52 17.12 4.96
N LYS A 236 -0.64 16.55 5.27
CA LYS A 236 -1.57 17.03 6.29
C LYS A 236 -1.89 15.88 7.23
N LEU A 237 -1.54 16.03 8.49
CA LEU A 237 -1.79 15.01 9.52
C LEU A 237 -3.28 14.92 9.85
N ALA A 238 -3.71 13.78 10.38
CA ALA A 238 -5.08 13.61 10.86
C ALA A 238 -5.33 14.42 12.13
N ASP A 239 -4.30 14.59 12.97
CA ASP A 239 -4.32 15.38 14.19
C ASP A 239 -3.64 16.74 13.99
N ASP A 240 -4.16 17.79 14.63
CA ASP A 240 -3.51 19.11 14.69
C ASP A 240 -2.33 19.12 15.69
N ARG A 241 -2.24 18.11 16.53
CA ARG A 241 -1.20 17.92 17.54
C ARG A 241 -0.98 16.42 17.75
N VAL A 242 0.25 15.95 17.60
CA VAL A 242 0.67 14.58 17.86
C VAL A 242 1.49 14.54 19.14
N HIS A 243 0.98 13.86 20.16
CA HIS A 243 1.65 13.74 21.46
C HIS A 243 2.89 12.86 21.39
N THR A 244 3.99 13.28 22.03
CA THR A 244 5.25 12.52 22.06
C THR A 244 5.90 12.53 23.45
N ASP A 245 6.08 11.35 24.06
CA ASP A 245 6.69 11.17 25.38
C ASP A 245 8.20 10.88 25.35
N GLY A 246 8.77 10.66 24.18
CA GLY A 246 10.14 10.17 24.04
C GLY A 246 10.81 10.58 22.74
N PRO A 247 11.88 9.90 22.35
CA PRO A 247 12.46 10.08 21.03
C PRO A 247 11.46 9.59 19.97
N LEU A 248 11.27 10.40 18.94
CA LEU A 248 10.32 10.12 17.85
C LEU A 248 11.06 9.69 16.60
N ALA A 249 10.55 8.68 15.90
CA ALA A 249 10.78 8.47 14.49
C ALA A 249 9.42 8.51 13.79
N THR A 250 9.23 9.45 12.86
CA THR A 250 7.97 9.56 12.11
C THR A 250 7.79 8.36 11.17
N PRO A 251 6.60 8.09 10.66
CA PRO A 251 6.42 7.18 9.52
C PRO A 251 7.31 7.59 8.33
N TRP A 252 7.58 6.64 7.44
CA TRP A 252 8.30 6.91 6.21
C TRP A 252 7.37 7.57 5.20
N ARG A 253 7.82 8.67 4.62
CA ARG A 253 7.26 9.26 3.40
C ARG A 253 7.94 8.59 2.22
N ALA A 254 7.21 7.70 1.54
CA ALA A 254 7.77 6.81 0.52
C ALA A 254 7.33 7.21 -0.90
N MET A 255 8.24 7.06 -1.84
CA MET A 255 8.05 7.27 -3.27
C MET A 255 8.49 6.01 -4.00
N VAL A 256 7.55 5.14 -4.38
CA VAL A 256 7.83 3.95 -5.19
C VAL A 256 7.95 4.40 -6.65
N THR A 257 9.13 4.23 -7.25
CA THR A 257 9.46 4.86 -8.53
C THR A 257 10.03 3.87 -9.53
N GLY A 258 9.53 3.89 -10.76
CA GLY A 258 10.00 3.03 -11.83
C GLY A 258 9.14 3.08 -13.08
N ASP A 259 9.27 2.09 -13.95
CA ASP A 259 8.22 1.79 -14.91
C ASP A 259 7.00 1.20 -14.19
N LEU A 260 5.88 1.12 -14.87
CA LEU A 260 4.62 0.66 -14.24
C LEU A 260 4.74 -0.77 -13.69
N ALA A 261 5.53 -1.64 -14.35
CA ALA A 261 5.78 -3.00 -13.88
C ALA A 261 6.59 -3.01 -12.57
N THR A 262 7.57 -2.13 -12.44
CA THR A 262 8.35 -1.93 -11.22
C THR A 262 7.45 -1.46 -10.07
N VAL A 263 6.63 -0.44 -10.29
CA VAL A 263 5.70 0.07 -9.28
C VAL A 263 4.73 -1.02 -8.84
N THR A 264 4.07 -1.71 -9.78
CA THR A 264 3.07 -2.75 -9.49
C THR A 264 3.62 -3.90 -8.64
N ARG A 265 4.85 -4.33 -8.91
CA ARG A 265 5.50 -5.45 -8.20
C ARG A 265 6.27 -5.05 -6.97
N SER A 266 6.42 -3.75 -6.69
CA SER A 266 7.20 -3.24 -5.56
C SER A 266 6.68 -3.77 -4.22
N THR A 267 7.61 -3.97 -3.32
CA THR A 267 7.35 -4.33 -1.91
C THR A 267 7.98 -3.31 -0.96
N PHE A 268 8.32 -2.14 -1.51
CA PHE A 268 9.12 -1.14 -0.81
C PHE A 268 8.46 -0.66 0.48
N THR A 269 7.14 -0.48 0.52
CA THR A 269 6.40 -0.09 1.73
C THR A 269 6.54 -1.13 2.85
N ASP A 270 6.43 -2.43 2.53
CA ASP A 270 6.70 -3.49 3.50
C ASP A 270 8.17 -3.49 3.94
N ASP A 271 9.09 -3.35 2.96
CA ASP A 271 10.54 -3.42 3.20
C ASP A 271 11.07 -2.27 4.09
N LEU A 272 10.33 -1.16 4.19
CA LEU A 272 10.61 -0.04 5.10
C LEU A 272 10.17 -0.32 6.55
N ALA A 273 9.12 -1.12 6.73
CA ALA A 273 8.55 -1.42 8.05
C ALA A 273 9.48 -2.31 8.89
N PRO A 274 9.32 -2.33 10.22
CA PRO A 274 10.08 -3.20 11.11
C PRO A 274 9.87 -4.70 10.83
N ALA A 275 10.82 -5.51 11.28
CA ALA A 275 10.70 -6.96 11.23
C ALA A 275 9.49 -7.46 12.06
N SER A 276 9.03 -8.69 11.74
CA SER A 276 7.91 -9.32 12.43
C SER A 276 8.08 -9.34 13.94
N LYS A 277 7.03 -8.94 14.66
CA LYS A 277 6.90 -9.05 16.12
C LYS A 277 6.22 -10.36 16.55
N VAL A 278 5.78 -11.20 15.61
CA VAL A 278 5.23 -12.52 15.88
C VAL A 278 6.34 -13.55 15.80
N ALA A 279 6.68 -14.15 16.93
CA ALA A 279 7.81 -15.08 17.05
C ALA A 279 7.55 -16.41 16.32
N ASP A 280 6.36 -16.99 16.49
CA ASP A 280 5.92 -18.18 15.76
C ASP A 280 4.71 -17.85 14.87
N PRO A 281 4.90 -17.61 13.57
CA PRO A 281 3.81 -17.35 12.63
C PRO A 281 3.24 -18.63 12.00
N SER A 282 3.48 -19.83 12.54
CA SER A 282 3.07 -21.12 11.94
C SER A 282 1.53 -21.29 11.86
N TRP A 283 0.82 -20.67 12.78
CA TRP A 283 -0.65 -20.67 12.84
C TRP A 283 -1.31 -19.78 11.80
N ILE A 284 -0.59 -18.80 11.25
CA ILE A 284 -1.08 -17.86 10.22
C ILE A 284 -1.10 -18.58 8.87
N ARG A 285 -2.29 -18.71 8.28
CA ARG A 285 -2.50 -19.40 7.01
C ARG A 285 -3.38 -18.57 6.08
N PRO A 286 -2.83 -18.06 4.97
CA PRO A 286 -3.64 -17.41 3.94
C PRO A 286 -4.60 -18.40 3.30
N GLY A 287 -5.72 -17.92 2.79
CA GLY A 287 -6.69 -18.78 2.13
C GLY A 287 -7.90 -18.07 1.57
N THR A 288 -8.68 -18.83 0.83
CA THR A 288 -10.00 -18.44 0.31
C THR A 288 -11.03 -18.46 1.43
N VAL A 289 -11.89 -17.46 1.44
CA VAL A 289 -12.95 -17.26 2.42
C VAL A 289 -14.28 -17.13 1.70
N LEU A 290 -15.30 -17.88 2.11
CA LEU A 290 -16.68 -17.62 1.72
C LEU A 290 -17.26 -16.57 2.67
N TRP A 291 -17.56 -15.38 2.15
CA TRP A 291 -18.04 -14.26 2.95
C TRP A 291 -19.55 -14.10 2.83
N THR A 292 -20.22 -13.96 3.98
CA THR A 292 -21.68 -14.15 4.03
C THR A 292 -22.48 -12.84 3.92
N TRP A 293 -21.85 -11.65 4.01
CA TRP A 293 -22.60 -10.39 4.00
C TRP A 293 -23.32 -10.11 2.68
N LEU A 294 -22.59 -10.04 1.55
CA LEU A 294 -23.25 -9.82 0.26
C LEU A 294 -24.06 -11.02 -0.22
N ALA A 295 -23.76 -12.22 0.29
CA ALA A 295 -24.45 -13.46 -0.05
C ALA A 295 -25.77 -13.66 0.69
N GLY A 296 -25.85 -13.27 1.96
CA GLY A 296 -27.03 -13.54 2.81
C GLY A 296 -27.43 -12.38 3.73
N GLY A 297 -26.61 -11.34 3.82
CA GLY A 297 -26.89 -10.15 4.61
C GLY A 297 -27.19 -10.40 6.08
N ARG A 298 -27.96 -9.49 6.66
CA ARG A 298 -28.37 -9.54 8.06
C ARG A 298 -29.00 -10.86 8.48
N GLU A 299 -29.86 -11.41 7.64
CA GLU A 299 -30.58 -12.65 7.96
C GLU A 299 -29.62 -13.84 8.11
N ALA A 300 -28.64 -13.95 7.22
CA ALA A 300 -27.60 -14.97 7.35
C ALA A 300 -26.76 -14.77 8.61
N GLY A 301 -26.35 -13.53 8.93
CA GLY A 301 -25.57 -13.22 10.13
C GLY A 301 -26.23 -13.65 11.44
N GLN A 302 -27.56 -13.73 11.47
CA GLN A 302 -28.33 -14.15 12.65
C GLN A 302 -28.74 -15.64 12.65
N SER A 303 -28.38 -16.41 11.61
CA SER A 303 -28.92 -17.78 11.41
C SER A 303 -27.83 -18.84 11.43
N LEU A 304 -27.76 -19.63 12.50
CA LEU A 304 -26.91 -20.82 12.57
C LEU A 304 -27.16 -21.80 11.40
N THR A 305 -28.41 -21.95 10.97
CA THR A 305 -28.76 -22.85 9.86
C THR A 305 -28.18 -22.34 8.54
N ALA A 306 -28.29 -21.04 8.27
CA ALA A 306 -27.70 -20.43 7.09
C ALA A 306 -26.18 -20.57 7.11
N GLN A 307 -25.52 -20.28 8.24
CA GLN A 307 -24.07 -20.39 8.37
C GLN A 307 -23.58 -21.84 8.20
N LYS A 308 -24.30 -22.85 8.70
CA LYS A 308 -23.98 -24.25 8.43
C LYS A 308 -24.03 -24.59 6.94
N ALA A 309 -24.97 -24.02 6.18
CA ALA A 309 -25.05 -24.24 4.73
C ALA A 309 -23.84 -23.58 4.00
N PHE A 310 -23.40 -22.40 4.42
CA PHE A 310 -22.18 -21.78 3.90
C PHE A 310 -20.92 -22.58 4.25
N VAL A 311 -20.82 -23.11 5.46
CA VAL A 311 -19.72 -24.01 5.86
C VAL A 311 -19.71 -25.27 4.98
N ASP A 312 -20.87 -25.85 4.71
CA ASP A 312 -21.00 -27.06 3.86
C ASP A 312 -20.48 -26.76 2.45
N TYR A 313 -20.88 -25.65 1.87
CA TYR A 313 -20.41 -25.21 0.56
C TYR A 313 -18.90 -24.96 0.54
N ALA A 314 -18.36 -24.25 1.52
CA ALA A 314 -16.91 -24.01 1.64
C ALA A 314 -16.14 -25.34 1.73
N ALA A 315 -16.64 -26.30 2.55
CA ALA A 315 -16.03 -27.61 2.70
C ALA A 315 -16.03 -28.41 1.39
N GLU A 316 -17.14 -28.44 0.64
CA GLU A 316 -17.24 -29.10 -0.68
C GLU A 316 -16.24 -28.51 -1.70
N ARG A 317 -15.89 -27.23 -1.58
CA ARG A 317 -14.95 -26.53 -2.45
C ARG A 317 -13.50 -26.59 -1.95
N ASN A 318 -13.24 -27.16 -0.80
CA ASN A 318 -11.96 -27.10 -0.09
C ASN A 318 -11.50 -25.65 0.17
N TRP A 319 -12.43 -24.72 0.34
CA TRP A 319 -12.14 -23.38 0.78
C TRP A 319 -11.92 -23.41 2.29
N PRO A 320 -10.76 -22.96 2.76
CA PRO A 320 -10.35 -23.18 4.15
C PRO A 320 -11.13 -22.37 5.18
N TYR A 321 -11.88 -21.33 4.77
CA TYR A 321 -12.56 -20.44 5.70
C TYR A 321 -13.97 -20.07 5.25
N GLU A 322 -14.77 -19.73 6.24
CA GLU A 322 -16.02 -19.01 6.12
C GLU A 322 -15.96 -17.80 7.05
N ALA A 323 -16.45 -16.64 6.58
CA ALA A 323 -16.55 -15.41 7.36
C ALA A 323 -18.01 -15.11 7.68
N VAL A 324 -18.36 -15.30 8.95
CA VAL A 324 -19.64 -14.89 9.54
C VAL A 324 -19.62 -13.40 9.75
N ASP A 325 -20.43 -12.68 8.98
CA ASP A 325 -20.50 -11.23 9.05
C ASP A 325 -21.45 -10.74 10.15
N ALA A 326 -21.76 -9.44 10.20
CA ALA A 326 -22.52 -8.78 11.26
C ALA A 326 -23.85 -9.46 11.62
N GLY A 327 -24.18 -9.46 12.91
CA GLY A 327 -25.46 -9.95 13.43
C GLY A 327 -25.36 -11.13 14.40
N TRP A 328 -24.29 -11.93 14.37
CA TRP A 328 -24.17 -13.17 15.14
C TRP A 328 -24.14 -12.99 16.67
N TYR A 329 -23.80 -11.79 17.15
CA TYR A 329 -23.78 -11.43 18.57
C TYR A 329 -24.71 -10.26 18.92
N PHE A 330 -25.56 -9.85 17.97
CA PHE A 330 -26.56 -8.81 18.24
C PHE A 330 -27.82 -9.40 18.86
N LYS A 331 -28.52 -8.57 19.62
CA LYS A 331 -29.85 -8.93 20.10
C LYS A 331 -30.78 -9.25 18.93
N THR A 332 -31.65 -10.23 19.12
CA THR A 332 -32.56 -10.69 18.07
C THR A 332 -33.46 -9.59 17.54
N ASP A 333 -33.98 -8.73 18.40
CA ASP A 333 -34.96 -7.69 18.05
C ASP A 333 -34.33 -6.30 17.83
N GLU A 334 -33.05 -6.13 18.18
CA GLU A 334 -32.32 -4.86 18.09
C GLU A 334 -31.09 -5.01 17.23
N TRP A 335 -31.20 -4.56 15.96
CA TRP A 335 -30.03 -4.56 15.08
C TRP A 335 -28.98 -3.59 15.59
N ASP A 336 -27.70 -4.00 15.46
CA ASP A 336 -26.53 -3.23 15.86
C ASP A 336 -26.42 -2.94 17.38
N THR A 337 -27.13 -3.75 18.19
CA THR A 337 -27.03 -3.71 19.65
C THR A 337 -26.45 -5.02 20.14
N THR A 338 -25.29 -4.96 20.78
CA THR A 338 -24.60 -6.13 21.34
C THR A 338 -25.45 -6.82 22.40
N ASP A 339 -25.64 -8.13 22.28
CA ASP A 339 -26.30 -8.92 23.31
C ASP A 339 -25.37 -9.05 24.53
N PRO A 340 -25.75 -8.59 25.73
CA PRO A 340 -24.91 -8.71 26.92
C PRO A 340 -24.57 -10.17 27.27
N ASN A 341 -25.35 -11.14 26.78
CA ASN A 341 -25.16 -12.57 26.99
C ASN A 341 -24.47 -13.27 25.82
N TRP A 342 -23.87 -12.53 24.86
CA TRP A 342 -23.28 -13.08 23.64
C TRP A 342 -22.28 -14.21 23.91
N GLN A 343 -21.64 -14.27 25.08
CA GLN A 343 -20.69 -15.32 25.44
C GLN A 343 -21.37 -16.65 25.86
N THR A 344 -22.55 -16.57 26.49
CA THR A 344 -23.25 -17.74 27.06
C THR A 344 -24.32 -18.28 26.14
N ASP A 345 -25.01 -17.41 25.42
CA ASP A 345 -26.19 -17.75 24.63
C ASP A 345 -25.88 -17.88 23.14
N SER A 346 -24.63 -17.61 22.73
CA SER A 346 -24.21 -17.68 21.33
C SER A 346 -24.19 -19.08 20.75
N TRP A 347 -24.69 -19.20 19.54
CA TRP A 347 -24.57 -20.42 18.73
C TRP A 347 -23.19 -20.56 18.07
N MET A 348 -22.31 -19.56 18.15
CA MET A 348 -20.99 -19.56 17.52
C MET A 348 -20.12 -20.76 17.92
N PRO A 349 -20.06 -21.21 19.21
CA PRO A 349 -19.28 -22.40 19.56
C PRO A 349 -19.78 -23.67 18.86
N GLU A 350 -21.08 -23.76 18.56
CA GLU A 350 -21.64 -24.88 17.80
C GLU A 350 -21.20 -24.83 16.34
N LEU A 351 -21.27 -23.65 15.70
CA LEU A 351 -20.82 -23.45 14.32
C LEU A 351 -19.33 -23.79 14.18
N VAL A 352 -18.49 -23.28 15.09
CA VAL A 352 -17.04 -23.55 15.05
C VAL A 352 -16.73 -25.04 15.16
N ARG A 353 -17.43 -25.77 16.03
CA ARG A 353 -17.25 -27.24 16.11
C ARG A 353 -17.71 -27.93 14.82
N TYR A 354 -18.84 -27.50 14.25
CA TYR A 354 -19.38 -28.04 13.01
C TYR A 354 -18.40 -27.80 11.84
N ALA A 355 -17.93 -26.56 11.67
CA ALA A 355 -16.99 -26.17 10.63
C ALA A 355 -15.65 -26.92 10.75
N ARG A 356 -15.11 -26.99 11.97
CA ARG A 356 -13.88 -27.74 12.25
C ARG A 356 -13.96 -29.22 11.86
N ALA A 357 -15.09 -29.86 12.10
CA ALA A 357 -15.31 -31.27 11.71
C ALA A 357 -15.29 -31.46 10.19
N LYS A 358 -15.52 -30.40 9.42
CA LYS A 358 -15.49 -30.35 7.95
C LYS A 358 -14.20 -29.76 7.38
N GLY A 359 -13.25 -29.38 8.22
CA GLY A 359 -11.98 -28.78 7.80
C GLY A 359 -12.05 -27.28 7.50
N VAL A 360 -13.15 -26.60 7.83
CA VAL A 360 -13.35 -25.15 7.62
C VAL A 360 -13.08 -24.39 8.91
N GLY A 361 -12.34 -23.30 8.83
CA GLY A 361 -12.12 -22.34 9.90
C GLY A 361 -13.13 -21.20 9.86
N ILE A 362 -13.56 -20.72 11.01
CA ILE A 362 -14.49 -19.59 11.12
C ILE A 362 -13.72 -18.30 11.39
N ILE A 363 -14.03 -17.25 10.62
CA ILE A 363 -13.68 -15.87 10.86
C ILE A 363 -14.96 -15.14 11.28
N VAL A 364 -14.89 -14.23 12.25
CA VAL A 364 -16.08 -13.54 12.76
C VAL A 364 -15.93 -12.03 12.61
N TRP A 365 -16.99 -11.38 12.20
CA TRP A 365 -17.10 -9.93 12.19
C TRP A 365 -17.33 -9.37 13.59
N ILE A 366 -16.66 -8.27 13.95
CA ILE A 366 -16.84 -7.54 15.21
C ILE A 366 -16.74 -6.05 14.91
N HIS A 367 -17.65 -5.26 15.46
CA HIS A 367 -17.56 -3.80 15.41
C HIS A 367 -16.43 -3.31 16.31
N GLN A 368 -15.61 -2.35 15.86
CA GLN A 368 -14.48 -1.79 16.63
C GLN A 368 -14.91 -1.34 18.05
N ARG A 369 -16.09 -0.72 18.19
CA ARG A 369 -16.62 -0.25 19.50
C ARG A 369 -16.74 -1.36 20.56
N ASP A 370 -16.89 -2.62 20.15
CA ASP A 370 -16.99 -3.78 21.07
C ASP A 370 -15.60 -4.32 21.46
N LEU A 371 -14.53 -3.70 20.94
CA LEU A 371 -13.11 -3.96 21.21
C LEU A 371 -12.35 -2.69 21.60
N ASP A 372 -13.05 -1.61 21.94
CA ASP A 372 -12.46 -0.30 22.14
C ASP A 372 -11.55 -0.27 23.38
N THR A 373 -12.05 -0.75 24.49
CA THR A 373 -11.33 -0.74 25.76
C THR A 373 -10.47 -2.01 25.98
N PRO A 374 -9.42 -1.94 26.83
CA PRO A 374 -8.65 -3.11 27.22
C PRO A 374 -9.53 -4.20 27.88
N GLU A 375 -10.55 -3.80 28.65
CA GLU A 375 -11.49 -4.69 29.34
C GLU A 375 -12.34 -5.48 28.34
N GLU A 376 -12.87 -4.83 27.31
CA GLU A 376 -13.61 -5.49 26.23
C GLU A 376 -12.70 -6.47 25.48
N ARG A 377 -11.51 -6.05 25.07
CA ARG A 377 -10.57 -6.94 24.38
C ARG A 377 -10.17 -8.15 25.23
N ALA A 378 -9.98 -7.96 26.55
CA ALA A 378 -9.69 -9.05 27.49
C ALA A 378 -10.89 -10.01 27.67
N GLN A 379 -12.11 -9.59 27.37
CA GLN A 379 -13.31 -10.42 27.35
C GLN A 379 -13.48 -11.15 26.01
N TRP A 380 -13.33 -10.44 24.89
CA TRP A 380 -13.60 -10.94 23.56
C TRP A 380 -12.53 -11.92 23.07
N LEU A 381 -11.28 -11.52 23.02
CA LEU A 381 -10.24 -12.27 22.32
C LEU A 381 -9.95 -13.66 22.92
N PRO A 382 -9.82 -13.82 24.27
CA PRO A 382 -9.68 -15.16 24.86
C PRO A 382 -10.91 -16.05 24.64
N THR A 383 -12.11 -15.47 24.58
CA THR A 383 -13.34 -16.21 24.32
C THR A 383 -13.36 -16.77 22.90
N LEU A 384 -12.99 -15.97 21.91
CA LEU A 384 -12.89 -16.41 20.51
C LEU A 384 -11.83 -17.48 20.31
N GLU A 385 -10.65 -17.32 20.92
CA GLU A 385 -9.59 -18.34 20.92
C GLU A 385 -10.08 -19.65 21.53
N LYS A 386 -10.73 -19.59 22.71
CA LYS A 386 -11.30 -20.77 23.38
C LYS A 386 -12.34 -21.49 22.53
N TRP A 387 -13.14 -20.77 21.77
CA TRP A 387 -14.11 -21.37 20.83
C TRP A 387 -13.43 -22.01 19.63
N GLY A 388 -12.21 -21.54 19.26
CA GLY A 388 -11.42 -22.03 18.13
C GLY A 388 -11.61 -21.22 16.85
N VAL A 389 -12.14 -20.00 16.95
CA VAL A 389 -12.20 -19.01 15.87
C VAL A 389 -10.80 -18.79 15.30
N LYS A 390 -10.68 -18.58 13.98
CA LYS A 390 -9.40 -18.45 13.27
C LYS A 390 -9.00 -17.04 12.98
N GLY A 391 -9.94 -16.12 12.99
CA GLY A 391 -9.67 -14.71 12.72
C GLY A 391 -10.86 -13.83 13.02
N VAL A 392 -10.60 -12.53 12.95
CA VAL A 392 -11.59 -11.49 13.18
C VAL A 392 -11.56 -10.50 12.02
N LYS A 393 -12.73 -10.17 11.50
CA LYS A 393 -12.98 -9.02 10.64
C LYS A 393 -13.45 -7.89 11.55
N ILE A 394 -12.60 -6.89 11.75
CA ILE A 394 -12.90 -5.76 12.64
C ILE A 394 -13.25 -4.55 11.80
N ASP A 395 -14.38 -3.93 12.07
CA ASP A 395 -14.98 -2.92 11.20
C ASP A 395 -15.22 -1.59 11.92
N PHE A 396 -15.24 -0.49 11.12
CA PHE A 396 -15.60 0.87 11.52
C PHE A 396 -14.61 1.59 12.45
N MET A 397 -13.31 1.44 12.24
CA MET A 397 -12.31 2.29 12.89
C MET A 397 -12.45 3.75 12.43
N ASN A 398 -12.64 4.00 11.15
CA ASN A 398 -12.95 5.30 10.52
C ASN A 398 -12.08 6.46 11.01
N SER A 399 -10.82 6.22 11.32
CA SER A 399 -9.87 7.22 11.79
C SER A 399 -8.42 6.77 11.63
N GLU A 400 -7.54 7.72 11.33
CA GLU A 400 -6.08 7.58 11.39
C GLU A 400 -5.46 8.57 12.40
N ALA A 401 -6.27 9.12 13.30
CA ALA A 401 -5.79 9.94 14.41
C ALA A 401 -4.99 9.11 15.41
N GLN A 402 -4.07 9.74 16.12
CA GLN A 402 -3.15 9.08 17.04
C GLN A 402 -3.85 8.14 18.05
N PRO A 403 -4.98 8.50 18.70
CA PRO A 403 -5.66 7.59 19.62
C PRO A 403 -6.13 6.29 18.96
N MET A 404 -6.63 6.36 17.71
CA MET A 404 -7.03 5.17 16.96
C MET A 404 -5.81 4.33 16.57
N LEU A 405 -4.69 4.94 16.20
CA LEU A 405 -3.45 4.22 15.92
C LEU A 405 -2.88 3.53 17.16
N GLN A 406 -3.04 4.11 18.36
CA GLN A 406 -2.73 3.46 19.64
C GLN A 406 -3.62 2.24 19.88
N TRP A 407 -4.91 2.33 19.51
CA TRP A 407 -5.81 1.19 19.52
C TRP A 407 -5.33 0.08 18.57
N TYR A 408 -4.91 0.44 17.33
CA TYR A 408 -4.30 -0.53 16.41
C TYR A 408 -3.08 -1.23 17.02
N ASP A 409 -2.18 -0.50 17.67
CA ASP A 409 -1.01 -1.09 18.32
C ASP A 409 -1.39 -2.11 19.42
N ALA A 410 -2.48 -1.86 20.16
CA ALA A 410 -2.99 -2.76 21.17
C ALA A 410 -3.62 -4.01 20.56
N ILE A 411 -4.58 -3.86 19.64
CA ILE A 411 -5.32 -4.98 19.05
C ILE A 411 -4.39 -5.91 18.25
N LEU A 412 -3.36 -5.35 17.58
CA LEU A 412 -2.36 -6.13 16.85
C LEU A 412 -1.54 -7.06 17.76
N LYS A 413 -1.14 -6.56 18.92
CA LYS A 413 -0.41 -7.34 19.92
C LYS A 413 -1.30 -8.43 20.54
N GLU A 414 -2.51 -8.05 20.89
CA GLU A 414 -3.45 -8.95 21.59
C GLU A 414 -3.97 -10.06 20.65
N THR A 415 -4.32 -9.75 19.41
CA THR A 415 -4.72 -10.77 18.42
C THR A 415 -3.59 -11.73 18.07
N ALA A 416 -2.33 -11.25 18.02
CA ALA A 416 -1.18 -12.13 17.86
C ALA A 416 -1.03 -13.09 19.05
N THR A 417 -1.29 -12.64 20.28
CA THR A 417 -1.26 -13.44 21.50
C THR A 417 -2.32 -14.55 21.49
N HIS A 418 -3.52 -14.24 20.96
CA HIS A 418 -4.66 -15.16 20.88
C HIS A 418 -4.75 -15.93 19.55
N HIS A 419 -3.72 -15.87 18.71
CA HIS A 419 -3.63 -16.58 17.43
C HIS A 419 -4.84 -16.31 16.50
N LEU A 420 -5.29 -15.06 16.44
CA LEU A 420 -6.37 -14.60 15.57
C LEU A 420 -5.80 -13.83 14.37
N MET A 421 -6.09 -14.30 13.16
CA MET A 421 -5.85 -13.55 11.93
C MET A 421 -6.79 -12.35 11.87
N ILE A 422 -6.39 -11.31 11.14
CA ILE A 422 -7.17 -10.06 11.04
C ILE A 422 -7.45 -9.71 9.59
N ASP A 423 -8.69 -9.24 9.39
CA ASP A 423 -9.13 -8.40 8.30
C ASP A 423 -9.68 -7.09 8.90
N PHE A 424 -9.21 -5.94 8.44
CA PHE A 424 -9.72 -4.65 8.90
C PHE A 424 -10.60 -4.00 7.83
N HIS A 425 -11.81 -3.55 8.22
CA HIS A 425 -12.77 -2.84 7.39
C HIS A 425 -13.05 -1.44 7.93
N GLY A 426 -13.47 -0.47 7.09
CA GLY A 426 -13.58 0.92 7.50
C GLY A 426 -12.30 1.42 8.14
N SER A 427 -11.14 1.19 7.53
CA SER A 427 -9.84 1.17 8.20
C SER A 427 -8.78 2.02 7.52
N THR A 428 -7.60 2.09 8.15
CA THR A 428 -6.37 2.51 7.47
C THR A 428 -6.00 1.53 6.34
N ILE A 429 -5.08 1.92 5.47
CA ILE A 429 -4.46 1.05 4.46
C ILE A 429 -3.20 0.37 5.04
N PRO A 430 -2.62 -0.65 4.39
CA PRO A 430 -1.56 -1.50 4.97
C PRO A 430 -0.32 -0.78 5.52
N LYS A 431 0.24 0.22 4.85
CA LYS A 431 1.40 1.03 5.31
C LYS A 431 2.54 0.19 5.93
N GLY A 432 2.77 -1.04 5.42
CA GLY A 432 3.80 -1.96 5.91
C GLY A 432 3.43 -2.79 7.15
N ILE A 433 2.21 -2.67 7.68
CA ILE A 433 1.73 -3.36 8.88
C ILE A 433 1.86 -4.88 8.76
N GLN A 434 1.64 -5.45 7.57
CA GLN A 434 1.65 -6.89 7.31
C GLN A 434 3.04 -7.53 7.49
N ARG A 435 4.12 -6.77 7.35
CA ARG A 435 5.46 -7.24 7.68
C ARG A 435 5.67 -7.36 9.18
N THR A 436 5.27 -6.34 9.93
CA THR A 436 5.46 -6.28 11.39
C THR A 436 4.50 -7.21 12.12
N TRP A 437 3.27 -7.32 11.62
CA TRP A 437 2.19 -8.11 12.16
C TRP A 437 1.58 -9.02 11.09
N PRO A 438 2.23 -10.16 10.79
CA PRO A 438 1.84 -11.03 9.66
C PRO A 438 0.48 -11.69 9.80
N GLN A 439 -0.18 -11.62 10.97
CA GLN A 439 -1.57 -12.03 11.13
C GLN A 439 -2.58 -11.05 10.53
N VAL A 440 -2.19 -9.82 10.21
CA VAL A 440 -3.00 -8.91 9.39
C VAL A 440 -2.93 -9.41 7.96
N MET A 441 -3.98 -10.13 7.57
CA MET A 441 -4.00 -10.82 6.28
C MET A 441 -4.45 -9.93 5.15
N THR A 442 -5.38 -9.03 5.44
CA THR A 442 -5.94 -8.08 4.48
C THR A 442 -6.55 -6.88 5.20
N LEU A 443 -6.77 -5.81 4.46
CA LEU A 443 -7.50 -4.62 4.90
C LEU A 443 -8.39 -4.15 3.75
N GLU A 444 -9.56 -3.60 4.05
CA GLU A 444 -10.39 -2.94 3.05
C GLU A 444 -9.70 -1.65 2.54
N GLY A 445 -9.94 -0.52 3.10
CA GLY A 445 -9.38 0.77 2.69
C GLY A 445 -9.47 0.99 1.17
N VAL A 446 -10.62 0.62 0.58
CA VAL A 446 -10.91 0.67 -0.86
C VAL A 446 -12.43 0.68 -1.08
N GLY A 447 -12.89 1.32 -2.13
CA GLY A 447 -14.27 1.12 -2.59
C GLY A 447 -14.44 -0.27 -3.22
N GLY A 448 -14.68 -1.32 -2.38
CA GLY A 448 -14.85 -2.71 -2.80
C GLY A 448 -16.19 -3.00 -3.47
N GLU A 449 -16.54 -4.31 -3.59
CA GLU A 449 -17.79 -4.77 -4.23
C GLU A 449 -19.08 -4.26 -3.54
N GLU A 450 -19.00 -3.83 -2.30
CA GLU A 450 -20.13 -3.20 -1.61
C GLU A 450 -20.54 -1.87 -2.24
N LYS A 451 -19.60 -1.17 -2.89
CA LYS A 451 -19.83 0.17 -3.44
C LYS A 451 -20.44 0.10 -4.84
N ARG A 452 -21.70 0.54 -4.96
CA ARG A 452 -22.44 0.62 -6.23
C ARG A 452 -21.94 1.73 -7.17
N THR A 453 -21.04 2.58 -6.68
CA THR A 453 -20.49 3.73 -7.42
C THR A 453 -19.18 3.40 -8.13
N ASN A 454 -18.68 2.18 -8.00
CA ASN A 454 -17.46 1.76 -8.68
C ASN A 454 -17.61 1.88 -10.20
N THR A 455 -16.53 2.32 -10.84
CA THR A 455 -16.41 2.36 -12.31
C THR A 455 -15.34 1.39 -12.77
N ALA A 456 -15.41 0.89 -14.00
CA ALA A 456 -14.36 0.04 -14.55
C ALA A 456 -12.99 0.75 -14.58
N ALA A 457 -12.96 2.08 -14.76
CA ALA A 457 -11.73 2.87 -14.67
C ALA A 457 -11.15 2.88 -13.25
N HIS A 458 -11.99 2.97 -12.22
CA HIS A 458 -11.53 2.81 -10.82
C HIS A 458 -10.94 1.43 -10.61
N LEU A 459 -11.62 0.35 -11.03
CA LEU A 459 -11.13 -1.01 -10.86
C LEU A 459 -9.77 -1.23 -11.53
N THR A 460 -9.58 -0.72 -12.75
CA THR A 460 -8.31 -0.85 -13.48
C THR A 460 -7.19 0.06 -12.96
N THR A 461 -7.48 0.98 -12.02
CA THR A 461 -6.49 1.83 -11.35
C THR A 461 -5.93 1.17 -10.07
N LEU A 462 -6.73 0.38 -9.36
CA LEU A 462 -6.37 -0.21 -8.06
C LEU A 462 -5.10 -1.07 -8.07
N PRO A 463 -4.78 -1.88 -9.11
CA PRO A 463 -3.54 -2.64 -9.17
C PRO A 463 -2.26 -1.79 -9.16
N PHE A 464 -2.36 -0.52 -9.50
CA PHE A 464 -1.26 0.44 -9.62
C PHE A 464 -1.19 1.45 -8.46
N THR A 465 -2.19 1.45 -7.61
CA THR A 465 -2.35 2.36 -6.47
C THR A 465 -2.53 1.56 -5.17
N ARG A 466 -3.77 1.36 -4.71
CA ARG A 466 -4.10 0.73 -3.43
C ARG A 466 -3.47 -0.65 -3.23
N ASN A 467 -3.52 -1.51 -4.23
CA ASN A 467 -3.00 -2.88 -4.10
C ASN A 467 -1.47 -2.98 -4.26
N VAL A 468 -0.78 -1.87 -4.61
CA VAL A 468 0.69 -1.81 -4.56
C VAL A 468 1.19 -1.81 -3.12
N ILE A 469 0.51 -1.13 -2.22
CA ILE A 469 0.97 -0.91 -0.85
C ILE A 469 0.65 -2.06 0.10
N GLY A 470 -0.12 -3.06 -0.33
CA GLY A 470 -0.37 -4.29 0.43
C GLY A 470 -1.71 -4.93 0.08
N SER A 471 -2.03 -6.02 0.78
CA SER A 471 -3.25 -6.81 0.57
C SER A 471 -4.51 -5.95 0.69
N MET A 472 -5.49 -6.26 -0.16
CA MET A 472 -6.72 -5.47 -0.30
C MET A 472 -7.94 -6.40 -0.28
N ASP A 473 -8.82 -6.20 0.70
CA ASP A 473 -10.10 -6.90 0.72
C ASP A 473 -11.11 -6.17 -0.15
N PHE A 474 -11.13 -6.52 -1.43
CA PHE A 474 -12.07 -6.00 -2.42
C PHE A 474 -13.37 -6.80 -2.48
N THR A 475 -13.38 -8.02 -1.97
CA THR A 475 -14.51 -8.97 -1.96
C THR A 475 -15.05 -9.34 -3.36
N PRO A 476 -14.21 -9.84 -4.30
CA PRO A 476 -14.65 -10.19 -5.66
C PRO A 476 -15.55 -11.41 -5.71
N GLY A 477 -16.10 -11.69 -6.90
CA GLY A 477 -16.94 -12.87 -7.15
C GLY A 477 -18.40 -12.68 -6.81
N ALA A 478 -18.88 -11.45 -6.68
CA ALA A 478 -20.26 -11.11 -6.36
C ALA A 478 -21.20 -11.26 -7.59
N PHE A 479 -21.29 -12.48 -8.14
CA PHE A 479 -22.04 -12.74 -9.38
C PHE A 479 -23.55 -12.46 -9.26
N GLN A 480 -24.15 -12.55 -8.07
CA GLN A 480 -25.56 -12.20 -7.83
C GLN A 480 -25.84 -10.69 -7.98
N ARG A 481 -24.80 -9.86 -8.05
CA ARG A 481 -24.91 -8.38 -8.16
C ARG A 481 -24.91 -7.89 -9.61
N VAL A 482 -25.45 -8.67 -10.54
CA VAL A 482 -25.60 -8.26 -11.95
C VAL A 482 -26.31 -6.92 -12.06
N GLY A 483 -25.73 -5.99 -12.83
CA GLY A 483 -26.25 -4.61 -12.99
C GLY A 483 -25.92 -3.65 -11.83
N LEU A 484 -25.30 -4.11 -10.76
CA LEU A 484 -24.80 -3.27 -9.66
C LEU A 484 -23.28 -3.10 -9.71
N ARG A 485 -22.57 -4.00 -10.35
CA ARG A 485 -21.12 -3.95 -10.59
C ARG A 485 -20.84 -3.41 -12.01
N PRO A 486 -19.68 -2.73 -12.23
CA PRO A 486 -19.37 -2.09 -13.51
C PRO A 486 -18.78 -3.04 -14.57
N ASN A 487 -18.48 -4.29 -14.21
CA ASN A 487 -17.67 -5.24 -14.98
C ASN A 487 -18.44 -6.51 -15.34
N SER A 488 -17.87 -7.32 -16.24
CA SER A 488 -18.42 -8.60 -16.68
C SER A 488 -18.11 -9.75 -15.72
N ASP A 489 -18.74 -10.93 -15.95
CA ASP A 489 -18.47 -12.15 -15.19
C ASP A 489 -17.01 -12.62 -15.34
N ALA A 490 -16.42 -12.54 -16.55
CA ALA A 490 -15.03 -12.92 -16.74
C ALA A 490 -14.05 -11.94 -16.09
N ALA A 491 -14.39 -10.65 -16.02
CA ALA A 491 -13.64 -9.68 -15.25
C ALA A 491 -13.68 -9.99 -13.75
N GLU A 492 -14.85 -10.36 -13.19
CA GLU A 492 -14.94 -10.82 -11.79
C GLU A 492 -14.00 -11.99 -11.48
N VAL A 493 -13.92 -12.96 -12.39
CA VAL A 493 -12.93 -14.03 -12.23
C VAL A 493 -11.50 -13.48 -12.28
N GLY A 494 -11.24 -12.54 -13.19
CA GLY A 494 -9.94 -11.87 -13.35
C GLY A 494 -9.49 -11.07 -12.12
N LEU A 495 -10.45 -10.45 -11.39
CA LEU A 495 -10.16 -9.68 -10.16
C LEU A 495 -9.44 -10.51 -9.11
N THR A 496 -9.73 -11.81 -9.00
CA THR A 496 -9.12 -12.71 -8.01
C THR A 496 -7.60 -12.89 -8.17
N VAL A 497 -7.07 -12.47 -9.32
CA VAL A 497 -5.63 -12.45 -9.62
C VAL A 497 -5.13 -11.02 -9.78
N ALA A 498 -5.91 -10.13 -10.40
CA ALA A 498 -5.53 -8.72 -10.53
C ALA A 498 -5.29 -8.10 -9.14
N TYR A 499 -6.11 -8.46 -8.17
CA TYR A 499 -5.97 -8.03 -6.78
C TYR A 499 -5.31 -9.10 -5.91
N GLU A 500 -4.49 -8.67 -4.98
CA GLU A 500 -3.85 -9.55 -4.00
C GLU A 500 -4.50 -9.34 -2.64
N SER A 501 -4.83 -10.45 -1.98
CA SER A 501 -5.36 -10.49 -0.62
C SER A 501 -4.90 -11.76 0.07
N GLY A 502 -4.46 -11.66 1.32
CA GLY A 502 -4.05 -12.82 2.12
C GLY A 502 -5.23 -13.65 2.65
N LEU A 503 -6.39 -13.02 2.81
CA LEU A 503 -7.70 -13.65 2.93
C LEU A 503 -8.51 -13.22 1.70
N GLN A 504 -8.65 -14.14 0.73
CA GLN A 504 -9.37 -13.88 -0.51
C GLN A 504 -10.85 -14.08 -0.24
N MET A 505 -11.56 -13.03 0.15
CA MET A 505 -12.98 -13.09 0.44
C MET A 505 -13.82 -13.10 -0.84
N PHE A 506 -14.63 -14.12 -1.02
CA PHE A 506 -15.56 -14.27 -2.13
C PHE A 506 -16.98 -13.93 -1.68
N ALA A 507 -17.60 -12.99 -2.39
CA ALA A 507 -18.84 -12.33 -1.98
C ALA A 507 -20.10 -12.88 -2.67
N GLY A 508 -19.99 -13.96 -3.44
CA GLY A 508 -21.11 -14.54 -4.16
C GLY A 508 -21.90 -15.55 -3.32
N THR A 509 -23.14 -15.80 -3.73
CA THR A 509 -23.95 -16.90 -3.16
C THR A 509 -23.52 -18.25 -3.73
N PRO A 510 -23.69 -19.37 -2.99
CA PRO A 510 -23.50 -20.71 -3.54
C PRO A 510 -24.17 -20.93 -4.90
N GLU A 511 -25.43 -20.51 -5.05
CA GLU A 511 -26.20 -20.66 -6.29
C GLU A 511 -25.59 -19.84 -7.43
N SER A 512 -25.05 -18.65 -7.13
CA SER A 512 -24.41 -17.79 -8.14
C SER A 512 -23.13 -18.40 -8.69
N TYR A 513 -22.39 -19.14 -7.86
CA TYR A 513 -21.20 -19.91 -8.25
C TYR A 513 -21.57 -21.17 -9.01
N ASP A 514 -22.60 -21.91 -8.57
CA ASP A 514 -23.06 -23.14 -9.23
C ASP A 514 -23.62 -22.86 -10.63
N ALA A 515 -24.25 -21.71 -10.81
CA ALA A 515 -24.66 -21.22 -12.13
C ALA A 515 -23.48 -20.87 -13.06
N ARG A 516 -22.23 -20.79 -12.53
CA ARG A 516 -21.00 -20.45 -13.27
C ARG A 516 -19.89 -21.46 -13.03
N PRO A 517 -20.02 -22.69 -13.52
CA PRO A 517 -19.11 -23.80 -13.19
C PRO A 517 -17.65 -23.54 -13.58
N LEU A 518 -17.38 -22.74 -14.64
CA LEU A 518 -16.02 -22.38 -15.02
C LEU A 518 -15.38 -21.41 -14.00
N ALA A 519 -16.12 -20.40 -13.56
CA ALA A 519 -15.65 -19.47 -12.52
C ALA A 519 -15.41 -20.21 -11.21
N ARG A 520 -16.36 -21.03 -10.78
CA ARG A 520 -16.26 -21.86 -9.59
C ARG A 520 -15.02 -22.75 -9.62
N ALA A 521 -14.80 -23.48 -10.71
CA ALA A 521 -13.63 -24.33 -10.88
C ALA A 521 -12.31 -23.55 -10.82
N TYR A 522 -12.30 -22.32 -11.31
CA TYR A 522 -11.13 -21.44 -11.22
C TYR A 522 -10.89 -20.98 -9.77
N PHE A 523 -11.93 -20.57 -9.05
CA PHE A 523 -11.84 -20.15 -7.65
C PHE A 523 -11.30 -21.25 -6.74
N ASP A 524 -11.65 -22.52 -7.02
CA ASP A 524 -11.10 -23.68 -6.31
C ASP A 524 -9.58 -23.82 -6.48
N GLN A 525 -8.96 -23.14 -7.44
CA GLN A 525 -7.52 -23.22 -7.74
C GLN A 525 -6.72 -22.00 -7.30
N VAL A 526 -7.38 -20.82 -7.11
CA VAL A 526 -6.69 -19.54 -6.85
C VAL A 526 -6.12 -19.54 -5.42
N PRO A 527 -4.80 -19.36 -5.25
CA PRO A 527 -4.20 -19.23 -3.93
C PRO A 527 -4.28 -17.78 -3.43
N ALA A 528 -4.19 -17.61 -2.11
CA ALA A 528 -4.12 -16.30 -1.45
C ALA A 528 -2.68 -15.85 -1.09
N ALA A 529 -1.66 -16.50 -1.68
CA ALA A 529 -0.26 -16.17 -1.46
C ALA A 529 0.57 -16.51 -2.70
N TRP A 530 1.53 -15.64 -3.05
CA TRP A 530 2.18 -15.69 -4.36
C TRP A 530 3.71 -15.71 -4.27
N ASP A 531 4.33 -16.59 -5.07
CA ASP A 531 5.79 -16.66 -5.17
C ASP A 531 6.38 -15.52 -6.03
N ASP A 532 5.64 -15.07 -7.04
CA ASP A 532 6.05 -14.00 -7.96
C ASP A 532 4.82 -13.30 -8.56
N THR A 533 4.97 -12.02 -8.86
CA THR A 533 3.95 -11.19 -9.55
C THR A 533 4.59 -10.45 -10.70
N ARG A 534 3.92 -10.42 -11.86
CA ARG A 534 4.34 -9.71 -13.07
C ARG A 534 3.18 -8.92 -13.65
N LEU A 535 3.44 -7.70 -14.03
CA LEU A 535 2.55 -6.94 -14.91
C LEU A 535 2.83 -7.38 -16.35
N LEU A 536 1.83 -7.86 -17.06
CA LEU A 536 1.93 -8.26 -18.46
C LEU A 536 1.51 -7.12 -19.41
N ALA A 537 0.44 -6.40 -19.06
CA ALA A 537 -0.03 -5.20 -19.73
C ALA A 537 -0.73 -4.30 -18.73
N GLY A 538 -0.70 -3.00 -18.93
CA GLY A 538 -1.39 -2.09 -18.00
C GLY A 538 -1.31 -0.63 -18.41
N GLU A 539 -2.43 0.05 -18.20
CA GLU A 539 -2.58 1.50 -18.22
C GLU A 539 -3.63 1.86 -17.16
N PRO A 540 -3.25 2.58 -16.09
CA PRO A 540 -4.16 2.90 -15.00
C PRO A 540 -5.41 3.62 -15.50
N GLY A 541 -6.59 3.11 -15.12
CA GLY A 541 -7.87 3.60 -15.59
C GLY A 541 -8.36 2.98 -16.90
N GLN A 542 -7.56 2.17 -17.58
CA GLN A 542 -7.92 1.53 -18.85
C GLN A 542 -7.81 0.00 -18.81
N GLU A 543 -6.67 -0.52 -18.32
CA GLU A 543 -6.46 -1.96 -18.26
C GLU A 543 -5.42 -2.34 -17.21
N ALA A 544 -5.55 -3.56 -16.67
CA ALA A 544 -4.53 -4.19 -15.87
C ALA A 544 -4.53 -5.70 -16.13
N VAL A 545 -3.40 -6.25 -16.54
CA VAL A 545 -3.20 -7.68 -16.76
C VAL A 545 -2.01 -8.15 -15.94
N LEU A 546 -2.29 -8.92 -14.91
CA LEU A 546 -1.28 -9.47 -14.00
C LEU A 546 -1.15 -10.97 -14.17
N ALA A 547 0.07 -11.46 -14.03
CA ALA A 547 0.35 -12.88 -13.84
C ALA A 547 0.99 -13.08 -12.47
N ARG A 548 0.44 -14.04 -11.71
CA ARG A 548 0.94 -14.39 -10.38
C ARG A 548 1.28 -15.87 -10.33
N ARG A 549 2.43 -16.21 -9.75
CA ARG A 549 2.92 -17.58 -9.69
C ARG A 549 2.69 -18.17 -8.30
N SER A 550 2.21 -19.42 -8.31
CA SER A 550 2.18 -20.26 -7.12
C SER A 550 2.70 -21.67 -7.48
N GLY A 551 3.81 -22.06 -6.90
CA GLY A 551 4.51 -23.28 -7.29
C GLY A 551 4.89 -23.30 -8.76
N GLY A 552 4.47 -24.34 -9.49
CA GLY A 552 4.74 -24.51 -10.92
C GLY A 552 3.68 -23.89 -11.85
N ARG A 553 2.66 -23.21 -11.35
CA ARG A 553 1.55 -22.66 -12.13
C ARG A 553 1.55 -21.14 -12.11
N TRP A 554 1.09 -20.55 -13.22
CA TRP A 554 0.78 -19.13 -13.30
C TRP A 554 -0.72 -18.94 -13.41
N PHE A 555 -1.21 -17.96 -12.67
CA PHE A 555 -2.57 -17.46 -12.70
C PHE A 555 -2.55 -16.07 -13.33
N LEU A 556 -3.38 -15.84 -14.34
CA LEU A 556 -3.49 -14.58 -15.04
C LEU A 556 -4.87 -13.98 -14.77
N GLY A 557 -4.91 -12.68 -14.49
CA GLY A 557 -6.14 -11.90 -14.37
C GLY A 557 -6.01 -10.63 -15.20
N GLY A 558 -6.90 -10.46 -16.16
CA GLY A 558 -7.01 -9.27 -17.01
C GLY A 558 -8.35 -8.57 -16.76
N ILE A 559 -8.31 -7.27 -16.50
CA ILE A 559 -9.49 -6.41 -16.35
C ILE A 559 -9.34 -5.18 -17.23
N TYR A 560 -10.43 -4.75 -17.82
CA TYR A 560 -10.45 -3.68 -18.83
C TYR A 560 -11.60 -2.71 -18.60
N ALA A 561 -11.35 -1.44 -18.88
CA ALA A 561 -12.38 -0.40 -18.92
C ALA A 561 -12.64 0.05 -20.36
N GLY A 562 -13.88 0.42 -20.65
CA GLY A 562 -14.30 0.96 -21.94
C GLY A 562 -14.81 -0.09 -22.93
N ALA A 563 -14.67 0.18 -24.23
CA ALA A 563 -15.26 -0.64 -25.30
C ALA A 563 -14.70 -2.04 -25.40
N ALA A 564 -15.50 -2.97 -25.96
CA ALA A 564 -15.04 -4.32 -26.30
C ALA A 564 -13.85 -4.29 -27.26
N ARG A 565 -12.92 -5.25 -27.07
CA ARG A 565 -11.69 -5.33 -27.87
C ARG A 565 -11.11 -6.75 -27.87
N THR A 566 -10.22 -7.02 -28.81
CA THR A 566 -9.32 -8.18 -28.72
C THR A 566 -8.04 -7.73 -28.01
N ALA A 567 -7.79 -8.27 -26.82
CA ALA A 567 -6.60 -7.98 -26.02
C ALA A 567 -5.43 -8.84 -26.50
N ALA A 568 -4.27 -8.21 -26.76
CA ALA A 568 -3.01 -8.87 -27.09
C ALA A 568 -2.08 -8.84 -25.86
N VAL A 569 -1.99 -9.94 -25.13
CA VAL A 569 -1.27 -10.03 -23.85
C VAL A 569 0.09 -10.70 -24.07
N PRO A 570 1.22 -9.96 -23.95
CA PRO A 570 2.54 -10.57 -24.03
C PRO A 570 2.78 -11.45 -22.80
N LEU A 571 2.98 -12.75 -23.02
CA LEU A 571 3.26 -13.66 -21.91
C LEU A 571 4.71 -13.49 -21.43
N SER A 572 4.89 -13.59 -20.11
CA SER A 572 6.20 -13.61 -19.47
C SER A 572 6.22 -14.68 -18.39
N LEU A 573 5.99 -15.95 -18.81
CA LEU A 573 5.81 -17.09 -17.90
C LEU A 573 7.11 -17.86 -17.63
N GLY A 574 8.20 -17.53 -18.35
CA GLY A 574 9.48 -18.23 -18.30
C GLY A 574 9.65 -19.21 -19.48
N PRO A 575 10.80 -19.89 -19.56
CA PRO A 575 11.14 -20.74 -20.69
C PRO A 575 10.21 -21.95 -20.82
N GLY A 576 10.11 -22.51 -22.04
CA GLY A 576 9.34 -23.72 -22.35
C GLY A 576 7.95 -23.43 -22.92
N ARG A 577 7.18 -24.52 -23.02
CA ARG A 577 5.79 -24.49 -23.49
C ARG A 577 4.84 -24.58 -22.30
N TRP A 578 3.74 -23.86 -22.39
CA TRP A 578 2.72 -23.76 -21.35
C TRP A 578 1.36 -24.12 -21.93
N LEU A 579 0.61 -24.98 -21.26
CA LEU A 579 -0.83 -25.09 -21.49
C LEU A 579 -1.47 -23.89 -20.79
N VAL A 580 -2.22 -23.09 -21.56
CA VAL A 580 -2.93 -21.90 -21.07
C VAL A 580 -4.42 -22.16 -21.27
N GLU A 581 -5.16 -22.16 -20.17
CA GLU A 581 -6.62 -22.33 -20.14
C GLU A 581 -7.23 -20.99 -19.72
N THR A 582 -7.90 -20.32 -20.67
CA THR A 582 -8.44 -18.98 -20.52
C THR A 582 -9.95 -19.01 -20.39
N ILE A 583 -10.48 -18.35 -19.35
CA ILE A 583 -11.91 -18.11 -19.15
C ILE A 583 -12.20 -16.66 -19.58
N ARG A 584 -13.17 -16.50 -20.47
CA ARG A 584 -13.65 -15.19 -20.96
C ARG A 584 -15.17 -15.18 -21.07
N ASP A 585 -15.75 -14.00 -21.30
CA ASP A 585 -17.17 -13.88 -21.62
C ASP A 585 -17.47 -14.47 -22.99
N GLY A 586 -18.56 -15.20 -23.12
CA GLY A 586 -19.16 -15.69 -24.35
C GLY A 586 -20.60 -15.17 -24.53
N ALA A 587 -21.28 -15.60 -25.58
CA ALA A 587 -22.64 -15.14 -25.88
C ALA A 587 -23.65 -15.56 -24.77
N ASP A 588 -23.50 -16.77 -24.24
CA ASP A 588 -24.44 -17.37 -23.30
C ASP A 588 -23.80 -17.63 -21.91
N GLY A 589 -22.81 -16.83 -21.51
CA GLY A 589 -22.07 -16.95 -20.25
C GLY A 589 -20.58 -17.17 -20.46
N LEU A 590 -19.89 -17.68 -19.45
CA LEU A 590 -18.45 -17.90 -19.50
C LEU A 590 -18.09 -19.05 -20.43
N VAL A 591 -17.01 -18.89 -21.21
CA VAL A 591 -16.41 -19.92 -22.06
C VAL A 591 -14.95 -20.13 -21.72
N GLN A 592 -14.43 -21.34 -22.01
CA GLN A 592 -13.02 -21.68 -21.78
C GLN A 592 -12.33 -22.05 -23.09
N ASP A 593 -11.22 -21.38 -23.36
CA ASP A 593 -10.31 -21.68 -24.46
C ASP A 593 -9.03 -22.34 -23.94
N ARG A 594 -8.41 -23.21 -24.78
CA ARG A 594 -7.16 -23.89 -24.43
C ARG A 594 -6.14 -23.73 -25.54
N GLN A 595 -4.94 -23.32 -25.19
CA GLN A 595 -3.85 -23.11 -26.14
C GLN A 595 -2.53 -23.61 -25.56
N VAL A 596 -1.63 -24.08 -26.40
CA VAL A 596 -0.25 -24.39 -26.00
C VAL A 596 0.67 -23.34 -26.59
N LEU A 597 1.18 -22.46 -25.72
CA LEU A 597 1.98 -21.30 -26.07
C LEU A 597 3.41 -21.42 -25.49
N ARG A 598 4.37 -20.69 -26.05
CA ARG A 598 5.68 -20.48 -25.41
C ARG A 598 5.54 -19.38 -24.35
N GLY A 599 6.41 -19.42 -23.36
CA GLY A 599 6.34 -18.45 -22.26
C GLY A 599 6.62 -16.99 -22.63
N GLY A 600 6.97 -16.70 -23.89
CA GLY A 600 7.14 -15.34 -24.43
C GLY A 600 6.21 -15.04 -25.63
N ASP A 601 5.26 -15.93 -25.95
CA ASP A 601 4.27 -15.68 -27.00
C ASP A 601 3.21 -14.67 -26.54
N THR A 602 2.37 -14.21 -27.48
CA THR A 602 1.23 -13.34 -27.17
C THR A 602 -0.05 -14.17 -27.06
N LEU A 603 -0.77 -14.02 -25.94
CA LEU A 603 -2.12 -14.57 -25.76
C LEU A 603 -3.12 -13.54 -26.30
N SER A 604 -3.96 -13.95 -27.24
CA SER A 604 -5.07 -13.16 -27.78
C SER A 604 -6.37 -13.53 -27.09
N VAL A 605 -7.09 -12.55 -26.53
CA VAL A 605 -8.35 -12.77 -25.80
C VAL A 605 -9.37 -11.71 -26.22
N ASP A 606 -10.55 -12.13 -26.66
CA ASP A 606 -11.68 -11.23 -26.88
C ASP A 606 -12.31 -10.86 -25.54
N VAL A 607 -12.39 -9.56 -25.25
CA VAL A 607 -13.00 -9.01 -24.04
C VAL A 607 -14.18 -8.12 -24.41
N VAL A 608 -15.29 -8.27 -23.70
CA VAL A 608 -16.48 -7.42 -23.86
C VAL A 608 -16.25 -6.03 -23.27
N ALA A 609 -17.17 -5.11 -23.46
CA ALA A 609 -17.08 -3.78 -22.83
C ALA A 609 -17.01 -3.91 -21.30
N ASN A 610 -16.07 -3.21 -20.67
CA ASN A 610 -15.74 -3.31 -19.25
C ASN A 610 -15.50 -4.76 -18.79
N GLY A 611 -15.01 -5.61 -19.70
CA GLY A 611 -14.83 -7.03 -19.48
C GLY A 611 -13.45 -7.40 -18.95
N GLY A 612 -13.17 -8.69 -19.04
CA GLY A 612 -11.90 -9.22 -18.60
C GLY A 612 -11.72 -10.69 -18.94
N PHE A 613 -10.71 -11.29 -18.34
CA PHE A 613 -10.47 -12.72 -18.43
C PHE A 613 -9.68 -13.22 -17.22
N ALA A 614 -9.77 -14.52 -16.97
CA ALA A 614 -8.83 -15.23 -16.12
C ALA A 614 -8.17 -16.36 -16.89
N ALA A 615 -6.92 -16.70 -16.57
CA ALA A 615 -6.29 -17.86 -17.16
C ALA A 615 -5.42 -18.63 -16.16
N LEU A 616 -5.38 -19.95 -16.33
CA LEU A 616 -4.48 -20.83 -15.60
C LEU A 616 -3.46 -21.41 -16.57
N ALA A 617 -2.17 -21.26 -16.26
CA ALA A 617 -1.10 -21.78 -17.09
C ALA A 617 -0.19 -22.73 -16.29
N CYS A 618 0.14 -23.87 -16.91
CA CYS A 618 1.07 -24.85 -16.34
C CYS A 618 2.06 -25.37 -17.40
N PRO A 619 3.25 -25.86 -16.98
CA PRO A 619 4.21 -26.43 -17.92
C PRO A 619 3.59 -27.56 -18.76
N TRP A 620 3.57 -27.37 -20.07
CA TRP A 620 2.98 -28.34 -20.99
C TRP A 620 3.88 -29.57 -21.16
N ARG A 621 3.26 -30.74 -21.24
CA ARG A 621 3.86 -32.03 -21.59
C ARG A 621 2.88 -32.85 -22.44
N PRO A 622 3.37 -33.79 -23.30
CA PRO A 622 2.49 -34.65 -24.10
C PRO A 622 1.48 -35.38 -23.19
N GLY A 623 0.20 -35.37 -23.60
CA GLY A 623 -0.89 -35.97 -22.85
C GLY A 623 -1.53 -35.10 -21.79
N LEU A 624 -0.97 -33.92 -21.47
CA LEU A 624 -1.60 -32.98 -20.52
C LEU A 624 -2.77 -32.26 -21.21
N THR A 625 -3.97 -32.39 -20.64
CA THR A 625 -5.21 -31.82 -21.18
C THR A 625 -5.77 -30.67 -20.33
N THR A 626 -5.35 -30.54 -19.06
CA THR A 626 -5.77 -29.46 -18.16
C THR A 626 -4.71 -29.15 -17.10
N CYS A 627 -4.67 -27.89 -16.64
CA CYS A 627 -3.90 -27.42 -15.50
C CYS A 627 -4.67 -27.50 -14.16
N TYR A 628 -5.96 -27.71 -14.22
CA TYR A 628 -6.81 -27.85 -13.03
C TYR A 628 -6.50 -29.14 -12.28
N ARG A 629 -6.59 -29.12 -10.96
CA ARG A 629 -6.28 -30.26 -10.07
C ARG A 629 -7.51 -30.69 -9.29
#